data_3ec5b4ca109eabf4ef44b067f0176675
#
_entry.id   3ec5b4ca109eabf4ef44b067f0176675
#
_cell.length_a   1.000
_cell.length_b   1.000
_cell.length_c   1.000
_cell.angle_alpha   90.00
_cell.angle_beta   90.00
_cell.angle_gamma   90.00
#
_symmetry.space_group_name_H-M   'P 1'
#
loop_
_entity.id
_entity.type
_entity.pdbx_description
1 polymer ?
#
loop_
_entity_poly.entity_id
_entity_poly.type
_entity_poly.pdbx_seq_one_letter_code
_entity_poly.pdbx_strand_id
1 'polypeptide(L)'
;MYKRQINNGVDVFAKELKDVKRTDLTTQEWQAFIRNIADTVAPSKLQLIDEYLDFKGSGNRAIMSEWFQLSVKVGNKEVRPEMRSHLNLIGRRWLIEGIYQSLKDSKDTEDLEWAKNVFEEARNNYHHVSKITIEEILY
;
A
#
# COMPACT_ATOMS: atom_id res chain seq x y z
N MET A 1 21.31 -5.64 8.34
CA MET A 1 20.60 -6.51 9.25
C MET A 1 19.54 -7.35 8.56
N TYR A 2 18.59 -6.77 7.91
CA TYR A 2 17.59 -7.53 7.13
C TYR A 2 18.21 -8.33 5.99
N LYS A 3 19.32 -7.85 5.43
CA LYS A 3 19.98 -8.53 4.34
C LYS A 3 20.46 -9.92 4.70
N ARG A 4 20.90 -10.12 5.95
CA ARG A 4 21.29 -11.45 6.43
C ARG A 4 20.11 -12.40 6.49
N GLN A 5 18.95 -11.86 6.76
CA GLN A 5 17.76 -12.63 7.01
C GLN A 5 17.09 -13.12 5.75
N ILE A 6 17.45 -12.56 4.61
CA ILE A 6 16.92 -13.02 3.32
C ILE A 6 17.23 -14.50 3.13
N ASN A 7 18.43 -14.92 3.52
CA ASN A 7 18.86 -16.31 3.36
C ASN A 7 18.30 -17.24 4.44
N ASN A 8 18.04 -16.70 5.63
CA ASN A 8 17.52 -17.48 6.74
C ASN A 8 16.01 -17.43 6.81
N GLY A 9 15.43 -16.68 5.91
CA GLY A 9 14.03 -16.70 5.69
C GLY A 9 13.18 -15.94 6.67
N VAL A 10 11.94 -16.27 6.54
CA VAL A 10 10.81 -15.61 7.15
C VAL A 10 10.83 -15.75 8.67
N ASP A 11 11.38 -16.84 9.19
CA ASP A 11 11.31 -17.14 10.63
C ASP A 11 12.05 -16.13 11.50
N VAL A 12 13.24 -15.71 11.09
CA VAL A 12 14.02 -14.72 11.83
C VAL A 12 13.33 -13.36 11.81
N PHE A 13 12.85 -12.99 10.64
CA PHE A 13 12.12 -11.74 10.46
C PHE A 13 10.83 -11.74 11.30
N ALA A 14 10.12 -12.86 11.32
CA ALA A 14 8.89 -13.00 12.11
C ALA A 14 9.16 -12.82 13.61
N LYS A 15 10.27 -13.35 14.10
CA LYS A 15 10.63 -13.17 15.51
C LYS A 15 10.88 -11.71 15.86
N GLU A 16 11.52 -10.97 14.98
CA GLU A 16 11.76 -9.55 15.20
C GLU A 16 10.45 -8.77 15.20
N LEU A 17 9.50 -9.13 14.33
CA LEU A 17 8.22 -8.45 14.24
C LEU A 17 7.30 -8.69 15.44
N LYS A 18 7.43 -9.83 16.10
CA LYS A 18 6.58 -10.16 17.25
C LYS A 18 6.64 -9.15 18.37
N ASP A 19 7.80 -8.55 18.57
CA ASP A 19 8.01 -7.59 19.67
C ASP A 19 7.73 -6.15 19.28
N VAL A 20 7.39 -5.89 18.01
CA VAL A 20 7.10 -4.56 17.51
C VAL A 20 5.59 -4.32 17.54
N LYS A 21 5.20 -3.19 18.10
CA LYS A 21 3.80 -2.74 18.11
C LYS A 21 3.68 -1.49 17.27
N ARG A 22 2.52 -1.32 16.62
CA ARG A 22 2.27 -0.13 15.81
C ARG A 22 2.39 1.17 16.61
N THR A 23 2.14 1.11 17.92
CA THR A 23 2.26 2.27 18.81
C THR A 23 3.70 2.64 19.14
N ASP A 24 4.67 1.82 18.76
CA ASP A 24 6.08 2.07 19.06
C ASP A 24 6.68 3.20 18.22
N LEU A 25 6.07 3.51 17.08
CA LEU A 25 6.55 4.54 16.18
C LEU A 25 5.44 5.54 15.84
N THR A 26 5.85 6.74 15.48
CA THR A 26 4.92 7.76 14.98
C THR A 26 4.48 7.42 13.56
N THR A 27 3.47 8.14 13.07
CA THR A 27 3.01 8.01 11.69
C THR A 27 4.15 8.24 10.69
N GLN A 28 4.93 9.30 10.88
CA GLN A 28 6.04 9.62 9.99
C GLN A 28 7.12 8.55 10.03
N GLU A 29 7.39 8.00 11.19
CA GLU A 29 8.38 6.92 11.34
C GLU A 29 7.91 5.65 10.64
N TRP A 30 6.62 5.30 10.74
CA TRP A 30 6.07 4.15 10.02
C TRP A 30 6.09 4.36 8.51
N GLN A 31 5.77 5.58 8.06
CA GLN A 31 5.85 5.91 6.63
C GLN A 31 7.29 5.74 6.12
N ALA A 32 8.27 6.22 6.88
CA ALA A 32 9.68 6.06 6.52
C ALA A 32 10.09 4.58 6.48
N PHE A 33 9.63 3.79 7.45
CA PHE A 33 9.87 2.35 7.48
C PHE A 33 9.36 1.69 6.20
N ILE A 34 8.13 1.98 5.83
CA ILE A 34 7.51 1.39 4.63
C ILE A 34 8.26 1.83 3.36
N ARG A 35 8.60 3.12 3.25
CA ARG A 35 9.34 3.63 2.10
C ARG A 35 10.71 3.01 1.94
N ASN A 36 11.32 2.56 3.02
CA ASN A 36 12.65 1.95 2.99
C ASN A 36 12.62 0.46 2.70
N ILE A 37 11.45 -0.15 2.64
CA ILE A 37 11.33 -1.54 2.20
C ILE A 37 11.57 -1.57 0.69
N ALA A 38 12.50 -2.41 0.26
CA ALA A 38 12.82 -2.52 -1.16
C ALA A 38 11.64 -3.10 -1.95
N ASP A 39 11.36 -2.52 -3.12
CA ASP A 39 10.29 -3.01 -3.98
C ASP A 39 10.61 -4.33 -4.66
N THR A 40 11.81 -4.86 -4.43
CA THR A 40 12.24 -6.17 -4.92
C THR A 40 11.95 -7.31 -3.96
N VAL A 41 11.39 -7.02 -2.77
CA VAL A 41 11.05 -8.09 -1.81
C VAL A 41 9.89 -8.94 -2.33
N ALA A 42 9.83 -10.17 -1.87
CA ALA A 42 8.75 -11.08 -2.27
C ALA A 42 7.40 -10.61 -1.67
N PRO A 43 6.28 -10.76 -2.40
CA PRO A 43 4.96 -10.44 -1.86
C PRO A 43 4.66 -11.15 -0.54
N SER A 44 5.14 -12.38 -0.37
CA SER A 44 4.93 -13.14 0.87
C SER A 44 5.53 -12.45 2.09
N LYS A 45 6.59 -11.67 1.90
CA LYS A 45 7.20 -10.92 3.00
C LYS A 45 6.29 -9.78 3.46
N LEU A 46 5.64 -9.11 2.53
CA LEU A 46 4.65 -8.08 2.90
C LEU A 46 3.45 -8.70 3.61
N GLN A 47 3.02 -9.87 3.16
CA GLN A 47 1.92 -10.58 3.81
C GLN A 47 2.28 -10.93 5.26
N LEU A 48 3.52 -11.34 5.49
CA LEU A 48 4.00 -11.63 6.84
C LEU A 48 4.02 -10.37 7.71
N ILE A 49 4.51 -9.26 7.18
CA ILE A 49 4.53 -7.99 7.91
C ILE A 49 3.10 -7.58 8.30
N ASP A 50 2.14 -7.73 7.38
CA ASP A 50 0.75 -7.41 7.66
C ASP A 50 0.13 -8.33 8.72
N GLU A 51 0.58 -9.58 8.81
CA GLU A 51 0.13 -10.49 9.86
C GLU A 51 0.44 -9.96 11.25
N TYR A 52 1.59 -9.31 11.42
CA TYR A 52 2.03 -8.82 12.72
C TYR A 52 1.67 -7.35 12.96
N LEU A 53 1.73 -6.52 11.95
CA LEU A 53 1.56 -5.08 12.09
C LEU A 53 0.22 -4.55 11.56
N ASP A 54 -0.47 -5.34 10.75
CA ASP A 54 -1.79 -5.01 10.20
C ASP A 54 -1.86 -3.60 9.60
N PHE A 55 -0.94 -3.31 8.69
CA PHE A 55 -0.94 -2.01 8.01
C PHE A 55 -2.17 -1.79 7.15
N LYS A 56 -2.63 -2.84 6.46
CA LYS A 56 -3.81 -2.74 5.60
C LYS A 56 -5.08 -2.43 6.37
N GLY A 57 -5.13 -2.77 7.66
CA GLY A 57 -6.26 -2.52 8.54
C GLY A 57 -5.98 -1.49 9.63
N SER A 58 -4.92 -0.71 9.49
CA SER A 58 -4.45 0.15 10.59
C SER A 58 -5.43 1.25 10.98
N GLY A 59 -6.29 1.69 10.07
CA GLY A 59 -7.16 2.84 10.29
C GLY A 59 -6.46 4.18 10.10
N ASN A 60 -5.14 4.23 10.16
CA ASN A 60 -4.37 5.44 9.84
C ASN A 60 -4.20 5.53 8.34
N ARG A 61 -4.93 6.45 7.70
CA ARG A 61 -5.00 6.53 6.24
C ARG A 61 -3.67 6.87 5.59
N ALA A 62 -2.81 7.64 6.27
CA ALA A 62 -1.47 7.96 5.74
C ALA A 62 -0.60 6.71 5.69
N ILE A 63 -0.61 5.88 6.73
CA ILE A 63 0.12 4.62 6.77
C ILE A 63 -0.45 3.65 5.75
N MET A 64 -1.76 3.52 5.68
CA MET A 64 -2.43 2.65 4.72
C MET A 64 -2.06 3.03 3.28
N SER A 65 -2.06 4.32 2.97
CA SER A 65 -1.70 4.79 1.63
C SER A 65 -0.28 4.37 1.25
N GLU A 66 0.69 4.56 2.14
CA GLU A 66 2.07 4.13 1.90
C GLU A 66 2.17 2.61 1.71
N TRP A 67 1.46 1.85 2.53
CA TRP A 67 1.47 0.40 2.45
C TRP A 67 0.87 -0.10 1.15
N PHE A 68 -0.21 0.51 0.70
CA PHE A 68 -0.85 0.13 -0.55
C PHE A 68 0.04 0.45 -1.76
N GLN A 69 0.73 1.59 -1.74
CA GLN A 69 1.66 1.94 -2.80
C GLN A 69 2.80 0.93 -2.90
N LEU A 70 3.38 0.56 -1.78
CA LEU A 70 4.43 -0.47 -1.76
C LEU A 70 3.89 -1.82 -2.23
N SER A 71 2.69 -2.18 -1.80
CA SER A 71 2.06 -3.44 -2.19
C SER A 71 1.87 -3.54 -3.70
N VAL A 72 1.50 -2.44 -4.35
CA VAL A 72 1.40 -2.40 -5.82
C VAL A 72 2.77 -2.63 -6.46
N LYS A 73 3.80 -1.96 -5.97
CA LYS A 73 5.16 -2.07 -6.52
C LYS A 73 5.72 -3.48 -6.40
N VAL A 74 5.41 -4.14 -5.30
CA VAL A 74 5.89 -5.50 -5.01
C VAL A 74 5.03 -6.56 -5.72
N GLY A 75 3.81 -6.22 -6.08
CA GLY A 75 2.86 -7.17 -6.67
C GLY A 75 2.07 -7.95 -5.63
N ASN A 76 1.92 -7.40 -4.43
CA ASN A 76 1.13 -8.01 -3.37
C ASN A 76 -0.35 -7.65 -3.56
N LYS A 77 -1.09 -8.55 -4.18
CA LYS A 77 -2.51 -8.33 -4.50
C LYS A 77 -3.45 -8.70 -3.35
N GLU A 78 -2.93 -9.28 -2.29
CA GLU A 78 -3.73 -9.68 -1.15
C GLU A 78 -4.40 -8.50 -0.44
N VAL A 79 -3.83 -7.31 -0.56
CA VAL A 79 -4.38 -6.09 0.05
C VAL A 79 -5.47 -5.42 -0.79
N ARG A 80 -5.79 -5.93 -1.96
CA ARG A 80 -6.75 -5.29 -2.86
C ARG A 80 -8.13 -5.03 -2.26
N PRO A 81 -8.72 -5.94 -1.48
CA PRO A 81 -10.02 -5.64 -0.85
C PRO A 81 -9.95 -4.39 0.04
N GLU A 82 -8.92 -4.30 0.87
CA GLU A 82 -8.74 -3.15 1.76
C GLU A 82 -8.37 -1.90 0.99
N MET A 83 -7.55 -2.03 -0.05
CA MET A 83 -7.19 -0.93 -0.94
C MET A 83 -8.43 -0.37 -1.64
N ARG A 84 -9.30 -1.24 -2.15
CA ARG A 84 -10.55 -0.84 -2.79
C ARG A 84 -11.45 -0.08 -1.82
N SER A 85 -11.56 -0.58 -0.60
CA SER A 85 -12.33 0.09 0.45
C SER A 85 -11.77 1.48 0.73
N HIS A 86 -10.45 1.58 0.87
CA HIS A 86 -9.77 2.86 1.09
C HIS A 86 -10.06 3.85 -0.05
N LEU A 87 -9.92 3.39 -1.30
CA LEU A 87 -10.13 4.25 -2.46
C LEU A 87 -11.58 4.68 -2.62
N ASN A 88 -12.53 3.87 -2.17
CA ASN A 88 -13.95 4.23 -2.22
C ASN A 88 -14.36 5.18 -1.10
N LEU A 89 -13.72 5.07 0.08
CA LEU A 89 -14.09 5.86 1.24
C LEU A 89 -13.38 7.21 1.31
N ILE A 90 -12.17 7.30 0.77
CA ILE A 90 -11.30 8.46 0.93
C ILE A 90 -11.25 9.23 -0.37
N GLY A 91 -11.65 10.51 -0.31
CA GLY A 91 -11.65 11.37 -1.50
C GLY A 91 -10.51 12.38 -1.54
N ARG A 92 -9.64 12.40 -0.54
CA ARG A 92 -8.55 13.37 -0.48
C ARG A 92 -7.38 12.96 -1.36
N ARG A 93 -6.97 13.87 -2.25
CA ARG A 93 -5.95 13.59 -3.27
C ARG A 93 -4.66 12.99 -2.69
N TRP A 94 -4.14 13.57 -1.62
CA TRP A 94 -2.85 13.14 -1.07
C TRP A 94 -2.88 11.72 -0.49
N LEU A 95 -4.07 11.17 -0.24
CA LEU A 95 -4.22 9.82 0.28
C LEU A 95 -4.51 8.79 -0.81
N ILE A 96 -4.85 9.21 -2.02
CA ILE A 96 -5.24 8.30 -3.09
C ILE A 96 -4.36 8.41 -4.35
N GLU A 97 -3.82 9.58 -4.62
CA GLU A 97 -3.07 9.86 -5.85
C GLU A 97 -1.91 8.88 -6.03
N GLY A 98 -1.11 8.69 -5.00
CA GLY A 98 0.06 7.81 -5.07
C GLY A 98 -0.29 6.35 -5.36
N ILE A 99 -1.45 5.89 -4.87
CA ILE A 99 -1.92 4.53 -5.12
C ILE A 99 -2.25 4.37 -6.60
N TYR A 100 -3.04 5.28 -7.16
CA TYR A 100 -3.39 5.24 -8.58
C TYR A 100 -2.16 5.39 -9.46
N GLN A 101 -1.23 6.28 -9.08
CA GLN A 101 0.02 6.46 -9.81
C GLN A 101 0.86 5.18 -9.81
N SER A 102 0.94 4.49 -8.67
CA SER A 102 1.65 3.22 -8.57
C SER A 102 1.02 2.15 -9.46
N LEU A 103 -0.31 2.10 -9.51
CA LEU A 103 -1.02 1.16 -10.37
C LEU A 103 -0.76 1.45 -11.85
N LYS A 104 -0.70 2.72 -12.23
CA LYS A 104 -0.36 3.12 -13.60
C LYS A 104 1.09 2.76 -13.93
N ASP A 105 2.01 3.05 -13.01
CA ASP A 105 3.43 2.87 -13.22
C ASP A 105 3.86 1.41 -13.23
N SER A 106 3.05 0.50 -12.71
CA SER A 106 3.35 -0.93 -12.71
C SER A 106 3.42 -1.49 -14.13
N LYS A 107 2.80 -0.79 -15.08
CA LYS A 107 2.69 -1.19 -16.51
C LYS A 107 2.02 -2.54 -16.70
N ASP A 108 1.33 -3.03 -15.69
CA ASP A 108 0.54 -4.24 -15.75
C ASP A 108 -0.87 -3.84 -16.17
N THR A 109 -1.34 -4.40 -17.29
CA THR A 109 -2.68 -4.12 -17.82
C THR A 109 -3.77 -4.46 -16.81
N GLU A 110 -3.59 -5.53 -16.05
CA GLU A 110 -4.54 -5.93 -15.01
C GLU A 110 -4.65 -4.88 -13.91
N ASP A 111 -3.49 -4.35 -13.46
CA ASP A 111 -3.48 -3.30 -12.45
C ASP A 111 -4.18 -2.04 -12.94
N LEU A 112 -3.91 -1.66 -14.18
CA LEU A 112 -4.51 -0.47 -14.74
C LEU A 112 -6.03 -0.62 -14.91
N GLU A 113 -6.48 -1.77 -15.38
CA GLU A 113 -7.91 -2.02 -15.51
C GLU A 113 -8.61 -2.06 -14.16
N TRP A 114 -7.97 -2.67 -13.17
CA TRP A 114 -8.48 -2.68 -11.81
C TRP A 114 -8.60 -1.26 -11.27
N ALA A 115 -7.59 -0.43 -11.50
CA ALA A 115 -7.59 0.97 -11.06
C ALA A 115 -8.74 1.75 -11.71
N LYS A 116 -8.95 1.56 -13.00
CA LYS A 116 -10.05 2.23 -13.71
C LYS A 116 -11.41 1.80 -13.18
N ASN A 117 -11.57 0.51 -12.91
CA ASN A 117 -12.83 0.00 -12.37
C ASN A 117 -13.12 0.59 -10.99
N VAL A 118 -12.12 0.65 -10.12
CA VAL A 118 -12.29 1.25 -8.79
C VAL A 118 -12.58 2.74 -8.92
N PHE A 119 -11.89 3.43 -9.81
CA PHE A 119 -12.13 4.86 -10.02
C PHE A 119 -13.56 5.12 -10.48
N GLU A 120 -14.09 4.34 -11.41
CA GLU A 120 -15.48 4.50 -11.86
C GLU A 120 -16.48 4.29 -10.72
N GLU A 121 -16.19 3.39 -9.78
CA GLU A 121 -17.02 3.21 -8.59
C GLU A 121 -16.94 4.40 -7.65
N ALA A 122 -15.75 4.95 -7.47
CA ALA A 122 -15.47 5.91 -6.41
C ALA A 122 -15.57 7.37 -6.85
N ARG A 123 -15.54 7.63 -8.15
CA ARG A 123 -15.37 8.99 -8.67
C ARG A 123 -16.37 10.00 -8.13
N ASN A 124 -17.59 9.59 -7.88
CA ASN A 124 -18.64 10.47 -7.37
C ASN A 124 -18.40 10.87 -5.91
N ASN A 125 -17.55 10.15 -5.20
CA ASN A 125 -17.19 10.44 -3.83
C ASN A 125 -15.95 11.34 -3.73
N TYR A 126 -15.27 11.57 -4.86
CA TYR A 126 -14.02 12.33 -4.86
C TYR A 126 -14.30 13.83 -5.00
N HIS A 127 -13.45 14.65 -4.36
CA HIS A 127 -13.42 16.07 -4.62
C HIS A 127 -13.10 16.32 -6.09
N HIS A 128 -13.59 17.42 -6.61
CA HIS A 128 -13.43 17.75 -8.04
C HIS A 128 -11.96 17.72 -8.48
N VAL A 129 -11.08 18.32 -7.67
CA VAL A 129 -9.63 18.36 -7.99
C VAL A 129 -9.05 16.95 -8.00
N SER A 130 -9.44 16.12 -7.03
CA SER A 130 -8.99 14.72 -6.97
C SER A 130 -9.44 13.95 -8.20
N LYS A 131 -10.69 14.15 -8.60
CA LYS A 131 -11.26 13.47 -9.77
C LYS A 131 -10.45 13.79 -11.03
N ILE A 132 -10.16 15.07 -11.26
CA ILE A 132 -9.37 15.50 -12.43
C ILE A 132 -7.97 14.90 -12.39
N THR A 133 -7.32 14.96 -11.23
CA THR A 133 -5.98 14.41 -11.06
C THR A 133 -5.92 12.93 -11.39
N ILE A 134 -6.87 12.15 -10.88
CA ILE A 134 -6.90 10.71 -11.12
C ILE A 134 -7.24 10.40 -12.58
N GLU A 135 -8.15 11.15 -13.18
CA GLU A 135 -8.45 10.99 -14.61
C GLU A 135 -7.21 11.20 -15.47
N GLU A 136 -6.40 12.21 -15.16
CA GLU A 136 -5.14 12.47 -15.88
C GLU A 136 -4.13 11.33 -15.72
N ILE A 137 -4.12 10.68 -14.56
CA ILE A 137 -3.22 9.55 -14.32
C ILE A 137 -3.66 8.33 -15.12
N LEU A 138 -4.95 8.01 -15.10
CA LEU A 138 -5.46 6.74 -15.66
C LEU A 138 -5.77 6.80 -17.15
N TYR A 139 -6.12 7.96 -17.65
CA TYR A 139 -6.55 8.17 -19.02
C TYR A 139 -5.70 9.21 -19.71
#